data_16c872c74faba2eadfbecc275090e7d5
#
_entry.id   16c872c74faba2eadfbecc275090e7d5
#
_cell.length_a   1.000
_cell.length_b   1.000
_cell.length_c   1.000
_cell.angle_alpha   90.00
_cell.angle_beta   90.00
_cell.angle_gamma   90.00
#
_symmetry.space_group_name_H-M   'P 1'
#
loop_
_entity.id
_entity.type
_entity.pdbx_description
1 polymer ?
#
loop_
_entity_poly.entity_id
_entity_poly.type
_entity_poly.pdbx_seq_one_letter_code
_entity_poly.pdbx_strand_id
1 'polypeptide(L)'
;MNQSLINSYVEYLRKMGYSASTIHAYSKALEQAPDTWDTNVPGELYEHIINTLKLKQEYFLPAARHNIKPASSLLFMFVTGTSFKAYTKQEIQSQSAYVGVLKEFYVYSTEFKHLTPMAAEAEKHHISEFLNSIGNCPDDWAEMTAENIRDYVCSRFSHLKASSIGRYVTSLRNFFRFLEYKGIPVSPSVFNLPLAPAAWGKSNVPAILSPDEEMRLRNHYKGTDGISRRNNIIILLMLDLGLRCAEISNLHMDDIHWNKGVLSLGRTKNQHDRQLPISCGLGMLLEDYIMNHRPSATDGHLFLRSAVNNQYTAMSRESVRSVVRWAFEKESIQGWWKGTHALRRTAASKIYNTGNGLKMTADLLGHESLDSTKQYIKVDFRQLSEVAPTWPGGDPDE
;
A
#
# COMPACT_ATOMS: atom_id res chain seq x y z
N MET A 1 -13.73 22.25 23.12
CA MET A 1 -12.55 22.99 22.58
C MET A 1 -12.91 24.47 22.43
N ASN A 2 -11.97 25.37 22.68
CA ASN A 2 -12.20 26.82 22.71
C ASN A 2 -12.55 27.37 21.30
N GLN A 3 -13.61 28.20 21.22
CA GLN A 3 -14.08 28.78 19.96
C GLN A 3 -13.04 29.71 19.29
N SER A 4 -12.22 30.39 20.10
CA SER A 4 -11.14 31.25 19.56
C SER A 4 -10.09 30.43 18.83
N LEU A 5 -9.73 29.25 19.33
CA LEU A 5 -8.78 28.34 18.67
C LEU A 5 -9.35 27.78 17.37
N ILE A 6 -10.64 27.41 17.38
CA ILE A 6 -11.33 26.95 16.16
C ILE A 6 -11.34 28.05 15.10
N ASN A 7 -11.62 29.30 15.46
CA ASN A 7 -11.64 30.40 14.52
C ASN A 7 -10.25 30.67 13.91
N SER A 8 -9.20 30.65 14.72
CA SER A 8 -7.81 30.79 14.25
C SER A 8 -7.38 29.65 13.34
N TYR A 9 -7.80 28.41 13.66
CA TYR A 9 -7.58 27.24 12.84
C TYR A 9 -8.31 27.32 11.48
N VAL A 10 -9.55 27.81 11.47
CA VAL A 10 -10.32 28.05 10.23
C VAL A 10 -9.59 29.04 9.31
N GLU A 11 -9.05 30.13 9.88
CA GLU A 11 -8.26 31.10 9.10
C GLU A 11 -6.96 30.48 8.55
N TYR A 12 -6.30 29.65 9.36
CA TYR A 12 -5.13 28.88 8.91
C TYR A 12 -5.49 27.99 7.72
N LEU A 13 -6.59 27.24 7.76
CA LEU A 13 -7.02 26.40 6.65
C LEU A 13 -7.37 27.20 5.39
N ARG A 14 -7.95 28.40 5.54
CA ARG A 14 -8.20 29.31 4.40
C ARG A 14 -6.89 29.74 3.74
N LYS A 15 -5.90 30.15 4.53
CA LYS A 15 -4.56 30.50 4.04
C LYS A 15 -3.86 29.33 3.34
N MET A 16 -4.11 28.12 3.78
CA MET A 16 -3.59 26.88 3.17
C MET A 16 -4.37 26.45 1.92
N GLY A 17 -5.42 27.19 1.51
CA GLY A 17 -6.18 26.94 0.28
C GLY A 17 -7.18 25.79 0.34
N TYR A 18 -7.63 25.39 1.54
CA TYR A 18 -8.67 24.37 1.67
C TYR A 18 -10.02 24.88 1.19
N SER A 19 -10.84 23.99 0.59
CA SER A 19 -12.19 24.33 0.14
C SER A 19 -13.12 24.69 1.31
N ALA A 20 -14.11 25.57 1.07
CA ALA A 20 -15.08 25.98 2.08
C ALA A 20 -15.82 24.77 2.70
N SER A 21 -16.12 23.74 1.90
CA SER A 21 -16.78 22.50 2.37
C SER A 21 -15.88 21.70 3.30
N THR A 22 -14.57 21.59 3.00
CA THR A 22 -13.59 20.90 3.86
C THR A 22 -13.39 21.66 5.15
N ILE A 23 -13.26 22.99 5.11
CA ILE A 23 -13.11 23.85 6.29
C ILE A 23 -14.31 23.68 7.20
N HIS A 24 -15.53 23.74 6.65
CA HIS A 24 -16.77 23.54 7.41
C HIS A 24 -16.83 22.15 8.05
N ALA A 25 -16.48 21.08 7.31
CA ALA A 25 -16.49 19.72 7.85
C ALA A 25 -15.46 19.52 8.99
N TYR A 26 -14.29 20.13 8.87
CA TYR A 26 -13.24 20.02 9.89
C TYR A 26 -13.54 20.86 11.12
N SER A 27 -14.06 22.09 10.96
CA SER A 27 -14.48 22.91 12.11
C SER A 27 -15.59 22.24 12.91
N LYS A 28 -16.62 21.70 12.20
CA LYS A 28 -17.71 20.94 12.84
C LYS A 28 -17.22 19.69 13.59
N ALA A 29 -16.23 19.01 13.08
CA ALA A 29 -15.64 17.87 13.77
C ALA A 29 -14.89 18.31 15.04
N LEU A 30 -14.15 19.42 14.99
CA LEU A 30 -13.41 19.96 16.12
C LEU A 30 -14.28 20.62 17.18
N GLU A 31 -15.49 21.10 16.85
CA GLU A 31 -16.46 21.57 17.84
C GLU A 31 -16.86 20.46 18.85
N GLN A 32 -16.74 19.19 18.45
CA GLN A 32 -16.99 18.02 19.31
C GLN A 32 -15.73 17.56 20.04
N ALA A 33 -14.57 18.16 19.80
CA ALA A 33 -13.34 17.78 20.47
C ALA A 33 -13.35 18.22 21.95
N PRO A 34 -12.75 17.45 22.86
CA PRO A 34 -12.70 17.80 24.28
C PRO A 34 -11.85 19.06 24.53
N ASP A 35 -12.13 19.74 25.64
CA ASP A 35 -11.39 20.93 26.05
C ASP A 35 -9.90 20.64 26.37
N THR A 36 -9.58 19.40 26.65
CA THR A 36 -8.20 18.94 26.83
C THR A 36 -7.30 19.15 25.59
N TRP A 37 -7.90 19.41 24.41
CA TRP A 37 -7.14 19.73 23.22
C TRP A 37 -6.72 21.23 23.13
N ASP A 38 -7.14 22.04 24.08
CA ASP A 38 -6.78 23.47 24.18
C ASP A 38 -5.44 23.68 24.89
N THR A 39 -4.44 22.87 24.58
CA THR A 39 -3.08 22.99 25.11
C THR A 39 -2.08 23.32 24.00
N ASN A 40 -1.09 24.14 24.32
CA ASN A 40 0.03 24.48 23.43
C ASN A 40 1.26 23.58 23.66
N VAL A 41 1.18 22.65 24.63
CA VAL A 41 2.26 21.69 24.90
C VAL A 41 2.15 20.51 23.93
N PRO A 42 3.13 20.31 23.03
CA PRO A 42 3.02 19.30 21.97
C PRO A 42 2.76 17.87 22.47
N GLY A 43 3.44 17.46 23.57
CA GLY A 43 3.28 16.13 24.17
C GLY A 43 1.87 15.90 24.72
N GLU A 44 1.35 16.86 25.47
CA GLU A 44 0.00 16.79 26.03
C GLU A 44 -1.06 16.76 24.93
N LEU A 45 -0.95 17.64 23.95
CA LEU A 45 -1.88 17.69 22.82
C LEU A 45 -1.86 16.36 22.04
N TYR A 46 -0.68 15.80 21.81
CA TYR A 46 -0.53 14.51 21.15
C TYR A 46 -1.24 13.38 21.89
N GLU A 47 -0.96 13.24 23.19
CA GLU A 47 -1.59 12.24 24.08
C GLU A 47 -3.11 12.37 24.11
N HIS A 48 -3.62 13.60 24.29
CA HIS A 48 -5.05 13.87 24.32
C HIS A 48 -5.72 13.50 22.98
N ILE A 49 -5.11 13.85 21.85
CA ILE A 49 -5.63 13.47 20.52
C ILE A 49 -5.65 11.96 20.36
N ILE A 50 -4.56 11.26 20.63
CA ILE A 50 -4.47 9.80 20.48
C ILE A 50 -5.49 9.08 21.34
N ASN A 51 -5.61 9.47 22.61
CA ASN A 51 -6.54 8.82 23.54
C ASN A 51 -8.00 9.05 23.12
N THR A 52 -8.35 10.26 22.70
CA THR A 52 -9.70 10.54 22.19
C THR A 52 -9.99 9.81 20.87
N LEU A 53 -9.02 9.68 19.98
CA LEU A 53 -9.20 8.96 18.72
C LEU A 53 -9.33 7.44 18.90
N LYS A 54 -8.80 6.84 19.97
CA LYS A 54 -9.07 5.44 20.33
C LYS A 54 -10.55 5.21 20.64
N LEU A 55 -11.21 6.16 21.25
CA LEU A 55 -12.62 6.13 21.67
C LEU A 55 -13.55 6.85 20.66
N LYS A 56 -13.11 7.09 19.44
CA LYS A 56 -13.83 7.94 18.48
C LYS A 56 -15.27 7.50 18.18
N GLN A 57 -15.58 6.20 18.27
CA GLN A 57 -16.93 5.68 18.03
C GLN A 57 -17.90 6.02 19.16
N GLU A 58 -17.40 6.12 20.36
CA GLU A 58 -18.15 6.45 21.57
C GLU A 58 -18.26 7.97 21.75
N TYR A 59 -17.20 8.68 21.37
CA TYR A 59 -17.07 10.11 21.62
C TYR A 59 -17.68 11.01 20.54
N PHE A 60 -17.54 10.65 19.25
CA PHE A 60 -17.95 11.52 18.15
C PHE A 60 -19.21 11.03 17.44
N LEU A 61 -20.08 11.99 17.07
CA LEU A 61 -21.24 11.73 16.22
C LEU A 61 -20.81 11.17 14.85
N PRO A 62 -21.63 10.34 14.19
CA PRO A 62 -21.28 9.70 12.92
C PRO A 62 -20.74 10.64 11.84
N ALA A 63 -21.30 11.84 11.72
CA ALA A 63 -20.89 12.85 10.76
C ALA A 63 -19.45 13.38 11.00
N ALA A 64 -19.02 13.48 12.26
CA ALA A 64 -17.69 13.94 12.64
C ALA A 64 -16.62 12.85 12.57
N ARG A 65 -17.00 11.58 12.74
CA ARG A 65 -16.06 10.44 12.83
C ARG A 65 -15.14 10.32 11.61
N HIS A 66 -15.61 10.69 10.44
CA HIS A 66 -14.82 10.64 9.21
C HIS A 66 -13.76 11.76 9.17
N ASN A 67 -14.11 12.94 9.67
CA ASN A 67 -13.33 14.16 9.52
C ASN A 67 -12.43 14.45 10.73
N ILE A 68 -12.67 13.85 11.91
CA ILE A 68 -11.93 14.18 13.12
C ILE A 68 -10.45 13.84 13.05
N LYS A 69 -10.07 12.72 12.46
CA LYS A 69 -8.67 12.33 12.34
C LYS A 69 -7.85 13.28 11.45
N PRO A 70 -8.29 13.63 10.22
CA PRO A 70 -7.56 14.63 9.44
C PRO A 70 -7.62 16.03 10.07
N ALA A 71 -8.74 16.42 10.67
CA ALA A 71 -8.88 17.71 11.35
C ALA A 71 -7.90 17.83 12.55
N SER A 72 -7.81 16.80 13.40
CA SER A 72 -6.90 16.79 14.56
C SER A 72 -5.42 16.78 14.12
N SER A 73 -5.07 16.10 13.05
CA SER A 73 -3.70 16.09 12.52
C SER A 73 -3.27 17.47 12.03
N LEU A 74 -4.18 18.21 11.39
CA LEU A 74 -3.93 19.58 10.95
C LEU A 74 -3.97 20.58 12.09
N LEU A 75 -4.84 20.38 13.08
CA LEU A 75 -4.85 21.16 14.33
C LEU A 75 -3.51 21.03 15.05
N PHE A 76 -3.00 19.82 15.20
CA PHE A 76 -1.69 19.57 15.79
C PHE A 76 -0.58 20.32 15.05
N MET A 77 -0.58 20.24 13.71
CA MET A 77 0.38 20.98 12.89
C MET A 77 0.23 22.49 13.03
N PHE A 78 -0.99 23.00 13.13
CA PHE A 78 -1.27 24.42 13.33
C PHE A 78 -0.73 24.92 14.69
N VAL A 79 -0.95 24.16 15.77
CA VAL A 79 -0.55 24.54 17.14
C VAL A 79 0.97 24.38 17.35
N THR A 80 1.57 23.30 16.83
CA THR A 80 2.95 22.92 17.15
C THR A 80 3.96 23.24 16.06
N GLY A 81 3.51 23.63 14.87
CA GLY A 81 4.36 23.81 13.69
C GLY A 81 4.92 22.51 13.08
N THR A 82 4.64 21.36 13.69
CA THR A 82 5.16 20.04 13.29
C THR A 82 4.03 19.13 12.82
N SER A 83 4.23 18.37 11.74
CA SER A 83 3.19 17.44 11.31
C SER A 83 2.99 16.33 12.36
N PHE A 84 1.74 15.94 12.60
CA PHE A 84 1.40 14.88 13.54
C PHE A 84 2.19 13.59 13.30
N LYS A 85 2.38 13.23 12.03
CA LYS A 85 3.16 12.05 11.64
C LYS A 85 4.66 12.19 11.96
N ALA A 86 5.23 13.38 11.77
CA ALA A 86 6.64 13.63 12.09
C ALA A 86 6.87 13.63 13.61
N TYR A 87 5.95 14.20 14.38
CA TYR A 87 6.00 14.20 15.84
C TYR A 87 5.91 12.77 16.39
N THR A 88 4.94 11.97 15.93
CA THR A 88 4.82 10.54 16.30
C THR A 88 6.14 9.79 16.04
N LYS A 89 6.78 10.07 14.91
CA LYS A 89 8.05 9.43 14.56
C LYS A 89 9.19 9.85 15.48
N GLN A 90 9.25 11.12 15.88
CA GLN A 90 10.26 11.65 16.81
C GLN A 90 10.06 11.09 18.22
N GLU A 91 8.83 11.01 18.71
CA GLU A 91 8.54 10.52 20.05
C GLU A 91 8.83 9.03 20.21
N ILE A 92 8.45 8.21 19.23
CA ILE A 92 8.82 6.78 19.20
C ILE A 92 10.35 6.63 19.15
N GLN A 93 11.06 7.51 18.45
CA GLN A 93 12.53 7.49 18.41
C GLN A 93 13.18 7.96 19.70
N SER A 94 12.64 8.95 20.40
CA SER A 94 13.22 9.51 21.62
C SER A 94 12.98 8.66 22.87
N GLN A 95 11.90 7.89 22.89
CA GLN A 95 11.56 6.98 23.99
C GLN A 95 12.31 5.64 23.94
N SER A 96 12.98 5.33 22.85
CA SER A 96 13.69 4.07 22.70
C SER A 96 15.12 4.16 23.23
N ALA A 97 15.47 3.39 24.26
CA ALA A 97 16.83 3.15 24.70
C ALA A 97 17.75 2.57 23.58
N TYR A 98 17.15 2.20 22.46
CA TYR A 98 17.78 1.49 21.34
C TYR A 98 17.98 2.34 20.07
N VAL A 99 17.84 3.67 20.16
CA VAL A 99 17.96 4.56 18.97
C VAL A 99 19.27 4.34 18.21
N GLY A 100 20.38 4.18 18.93
CA GLY A 100 21.68 3.93 18.33
C GLY A 100 21.72 2.63 17.51
N VAL A 101 21.30 1.54 18.13
CA VAL A 101 21.27 0.20 17.50
C VAL A 101 20.34 0.17 16.30
N LEU A 102 19.16 0.81 16.39
CA LEU A 102 18.20 0.90 15.29
C LEU A 102 18.74 1.71 14.11
N LYS A 103 19.50 2.77 14.37
CA LYS A 103 20.16 3.56 13.33
C LYS A 103 21.25 2.76 12.61
N GLU A 104 22.08 2.05 13.36
CA GLU A 104 23.10 1.19 12.79
C GLU A 104 22.51 0.03 12.00
N PHE A 105 21.44 -0.59 12.51
CA PHE A 105 20.71 -1.63 11.78
C PHE A 105 20.10 -1.11 10.47
N TYR A 106 19.58 0.10 10.46
CA TYR A 106 19.08 0.72 9.23
C TYR A 106 20.20 0.90 8.19
N VAL A 107 21.36 1.41 8.61
CA VAL A 107 22.54 1.56 7.74
C VAL A 107 22.99 0.21 7.21
N TYR A 108 23.11 -0.80 8.06
CA TYR A 108 23.42 -2.18 7.65
C TYR A 108 22.42 -2.71 6.61
N SER A 109 21.12 -2.47 6.81
CA SER A 109 20.08 -2.93 5.89
C SER A 109 20.15 -2.23 4.53
N THR A 110 20.50 -0.94 4.49
CA THR A 110 20.56 -0.18 3.23
C THR A 110 21.90 -0.36 2.51
N GLU A 111 23.01 -0.30 3.21
CA GLU A 111 24.34 -0.29 2.59
C GLU A 111 24.90 -1.70 2.36
N PHE A 112 24.71 -2.59 3.32
CA PHE A 112 25.26 -3.95 3.23
C PHE A 112 24.29 -4.94 2.55
N LYS A 113 22.99 -4.87 2.90
CA LYS A 113 21.97 -5.75 2.30
C LYS A 113 21.31 -5.16 1.06
N HIS A 114 21.63 -3.92 0.69
CA HIS A 114 21.08 -3.22 -0.45
C HIS A 114 19.54 -3.14 -0.48
N LEU A 115 18.89 -3.14 0.70
CA LEU A 115 17.45 -2.96 0.77
C LEU A 115 17.05 -1.55 0.35
N THR A 116 15.86 -1.44 -0.23
CA THR A 116 15.30 -0.11 -0.50
C THR A 116 15.05 0.62 0.82
N PRO A 117 15.16 1.97 0.85
CA PRO A 117 14.91 2.75 2.07
C PRO A 117 13.57 2.44 2.74
N MET A 118 12.53 2.16 1.94
CA MET A 118 11.21 1.79 2.45
C MET A 118 11.20 0.40 3.12
N ALA A 119 11.93 -0.56 2.56
CA ALA A 119 12.04 -1.91 3.15
C ALA A 119 12.87 -1.87 4.44
N ALA A 120 13.99 -1.15 4.44
CA ALA A 120 14.84 -0.97 5.63
C ALA A 120 14.09 -0.25 6.77
N GLU A 121 13.28 0.77 6.46
CA GLU A 121 12.46 1.45 7.48
C GLU A 121 11.36 0.53 8.03
N ALA A 122 10.78 -0.34 7.20
CA ALA A 122 9.82 -1.35 7.67
C ALA A 122 10.49 -2.37 8.59
N GLU A 123 11.67 -2.89 8.25
CA GLU A 123 12.44 -3.78 9.13
C GLU A 123 12.80 -3.09 10.45
N LYS A 124 13.31 -1.87 10.39
CA LYS A 124 13.63 -1.06 11.57
C LYS A 124 12.40 -0.86 12.48
N HIS A 125 11.22 -0.62 11.91
CA HIS A 125 9.98 -0.51 12.69
C HIS A 125 9.64 -1.83 13.42
N HIS A 126 9.73 -2.98 12.73
CA HIS A 126 9.51 -4.29 13.36
C HIS A 126 10.47 -4.54 14.52
N ILE A 127 11.75 -4.17 14.34
CA ILE A 127 12.74 -4.34 15.39
C ILE A 127 12.53 -3.37 16.55
N SER A 128 12.12 -2.13 16.28
CA SER A 128 11.74 -1.17 17.32
C SER A 128 10.59 -1.70 18.19
N GLU A 129 9.56 -2.30 17.57
CA GLU A 129 8.46 -2.92 18.33
C GLU A 129 8.94 -4.09 19.20
N PHE A 130 9.83 -4.92 18.67
CA PHE A 130 10.45 -6.03 19.42
C PHE A 130 11.27 -5.54 20.61
N LEU A 131 12.20 -4.62 20.37
CA LEU A 131 13.08 -4.07 21.42
C LEU A 131 12.28 -3.37 22.54
N ASN A 132 11.24 -2.62 22.17
CA ASN A 132 10.36 -1.99 23.16
C ASN A 132 9.56 -3.02 23.98
N SER A 133 9.30 -4.22 23.44
CA SER A 133 8.56 -5.26 24.16
C SER A 133 9.41 -6.01 25.19
N ILE A 134 10.72 -6.11 24.97
CA ILE A 134 11.65 -6.74 25.92
C ILE A 134 12.11 -5.77 27.01
N GLY A 135 11.78 -4.47 26.89
CA GLY A 135 12.09 -3.45 27.90
C GLY A 135 13.55 -3.07 27.93
N ASN A 136 14.31 -3.64 28.85
CA ASN A 136 15.76 -3.42 28.93
C ASN A 136 16.50 -4.28 27.93
N CYS A 137 17.63 -3.76 27.40
CA CYS A 137 18.53 -4.54 26.56
C CYS A 137 18.98 -5.77 27.32
N PRO A 138 18.92 -6.97 26.73
CA PRO A 138 19.57 -8.12 27.33
C PRO A 138 21.05 -7.80 27.55
N ASP A 139 21.56 -8.08 28.73
CA ASP A 139 23.01 -7.96 29.02
C ASP A 139 23.81 -8.93 28.14
N ASP A 140 23.17 -10.06 27.79
CA ASP A 140 23.72 -11.05 26.85
C ASP A 140 22.67 -11.49 25.83
N TRP A 141 22.87 -11.17 24.56
CA TRP A 141 22.03 -11.61 23.45
C TRP A 141 22.12 -13.11 23.17
N ALA A 142 23.19 -13.78 23.68
CA ALA A 142 23.33 -15.23 23.59
C ALA A 142 22.26 -15.98 24.40
N GLU A 143 21.72 -15.38 25.45
CA GLU A 143 20.67 -15.96 26.28
C GLU A 143 19.28 -15.89 25.59
N MET A 144 19.13 -15.04 24.56
CA MET A 144 17.90 -14.92 23.79
C MET A 144 17.69 -16.15 22.92
N THR A 145 16.86 -17.07 23.35
CA THR A 145 16.59 -18.33 22.64
C THR A 145 15.50 -18.17 21.55
N ALA A 146 15.43 -19.13 20.63
CA ALA A 146 14.33 -19.20 19.67
C ALA A 146 12.96 -19.33 20.36
N GLU A 147 12.92 -19.88 21.55
CA GLU A 147 11.70 -20.04 22.35
C GLU A 147 11.15 -18.68 22.80
N ASN A 148 12.02 -17.83 23.35
CA ASN A 148 11.66 -16.46 23.75
C ASN A 148 11.10 -15.67 22.57
N ILE A 149 11.71 -15.78 21.38
CA ILE A 149 11.26 -15.09 20.17
C ILE A 149 9.93 -15.65 19.68
N ARG A 150 9.75 -16.97 19.75
CA ARG A 150 8.50 -17.63 19.37
C ARG A 150 7.35 -17.18 20.27
N ASP A 151 7.58 -17.12 21.56
CA ASP A 151 6.58 -16.66 22.55
C ASP A 151 6.19 -15.20 22.29
N TYR A 152 7.16 -14.34 21.99
CA TYR A 152 6.90 -12.97 21.55
C TYR A 152 6.03 -12.93 20.29
N VAL A 153 6.41 -13.70 19.26
CA VAL A 153 5.69 -13.74 17.98
C VAL A 153 4.29 -14.28 18.18
N CYS A 154 4.11 -15.37 18.95
CA CYS A 154 2.81 -15.99 19.17
C CYS A 154 1.88 -15.12 20.02
N SER A 155 2.38 -14.49 21.08
CA SER A 155 1.57 -13.63 21.95
C SER A 155 1.16 -12.34 21.25
N ARG A 156 2.07 -11.73 20.50
CA ARG A 156 1.85 -10.40 19.88
C ARG A 156 1.06 -10.46 18.57
N PHE A 157 1.30 -11.48 17.76
CA PHE A 157 0.83 -11.53 16.36
C PHE A 157 -0.15 -12.67 16.05
N SER A 158 -0.71 -13.33 17.07
CA SER A 158 -1.69 -14.44 16.89
C SER A 158 -2.89 -14.08 16.02
N HIS A 159 -3.26 -12.79 15.98
CA HIS A 159 -4.36 -12.27 15.18
C HIS A 159 -3.98 -11.98 13.71
N LEU A 160 -2.70 -12.05 13.35
CA LEU A 160 -2.21 -11.77 12.02
C LEU A 160 -2.19 -13.03 11.13
N LYS A 161 -2.21 -12.80 9.81
CA LYS A 161 -2.00 -13.87 8.83
C LYS A 161 -0.56 -14.39 8.90
N ALA A 162 -0.35 -15.68 8.69
CA ALA A 162 0.96 -16.32 8.70
C ALA A 162 2.00 -15.62 7.80
N SER A 163 1.59 -15.10 6.63
CA SER A 163 2.46 -14.34 5.73
C SER A 163 2.92 -12.99 6.33
N SER A 164 2.10 -12.36 7.16
CA SER A 164 2.48 -11.14 7.88
C SER A 164 3.46 -11.47 9.01
N ILE A 165 3.18 -12.52 9.78
CA ILE A 165 4.08 -13.03 10.81
C ILE A 165 5.46 -13.37 10.21
N GLY A 166 5.48 -14.03 9.05
CA GLY A 166 6.72 -14.36 8.34
C GLY A 166 7.61 -13.14 8.04
N ARG A 167 7.02 -11.97 7.76
CA ARG A 167 7.81 -10.74 7.57
C ARG A 167 8.46 -10.25 8.86
N TYR A 168 7.73 -10.26 9.99
CA TYR A 168 8.30 -9.93 11.29
C TYR A 168 9.46 -10.85 11.65
N VAL A 169 9.27 -12.16 11.46
CA VAL A 169 10.33 -13.18 11.71
C VAL A 169 11.55 -12.95 10.81
N THR A 170 11.34 -12.57 9.55
CA THR A 170 12.43 -12.22 8.64
C THR A 170 13.22 -11.01 9.16
N SER A 171 12.52 -9.96 9.60
CA SER A 171 13.16 -8.77 10.18
C SER A 171 13.94 -9.11 11.45
N LEU A 172 13.37 -9.94 12.33
CA LEU A 172 14.08 -10.42 13.55
C LEU A 172 15.36 -11.19 13.20
N ARG A 173 15.28 -12.14 12.26
CA ARG A 173 16.48 -12.87 11.81
C ARG A 173 17.54 -11.97 11.20
N ASN A 174 17.11 -10.96 10.43
CA ASN A 174 18.03 -9.98 9.86
C ASN A 174 18.70 -9.14 10.95
N PHE A 175 17.98 -8.81 12.01
CA PHE A 175 18.51 -8.10 13.15
C PHE A 175 19.55 -8.96 13.92
N PHE A 176 19.27 -10.23 14.17
CA PHE A 176 20.23 -11.12 14.82
C PHE A 176 21.50 -11.33 13.97
N ARG A 177 21.38 -11.43 12.65
CA ARG A 177 22.54 -11.45 11.74
C ARG A 177 23.34 -10.15 11.78
N PHE A 178 22.66 -9.02 11.96
CA PHE A 178 23.34 -7.74 12.18
C PHE A 178 24.13 -7.74 13.51
N LEU A 179 23.57 -8.29 14.59
CA LEU A 179 24.30 -8.42 15.86
C LEU A 179 25.55 -9.30 15.70
N GLU A 180 25.46 -10.45 15.02
CA GLU A 180 26.61 -11.27 14.68
C GLU A 180 27.66 -10.51 13.85
N TYR A 181 27.21 -9.76 12.84
CA TYR A 181 28.10 -8.90 12.05
C TYR A 181 28.83 -7.86 12.90
N LYS A 182 28.20 -7.37 13.97
CA LYS A 182 28.81 -6.46 14.97
C LYS A 182 29.73 -7.19 15.96
N GLY A 183 29.86 -8.51 15.88
CA GLY A 183 30.62 -9.32 16.82
C GLY A 183 29.93 -9.58 18.16
N ILE A 184 28.61 -9.32 18.22
CA ILE A 184 27.80 -9.59 19.41
C ILE A 184 27.32 -11.04 19.37
N PRO A 185 27.62 -11.88 20.38
CA PRO A 185 27.18 -13.28 20.40
C PRO A 185 25.66 -13.40 20.38
N VAL A 186 25.14 -14.32 19.55
CA VAL A 186 23.69 -14.61 19.42
C VAL A 186 23.50 -16.13 19.49
N SER A 187 22.43 -16.57 20.14
CA SER A 187 22.11 -18.01 20.20
C SER A 187 21.86 -18.59 18.80
N PRO A 188 22.59 -19.66 18.40
CA PRO A 188 22.36 -20.31 17.11
C PRO A 188 20.94 -20.82 16.90
N SER A 189 20.19 -21.07 17.98
CA SER A 189 18.79 -21.54 17.92
C SER A 189 17.88 -20.59 17.14
N VAL A 190 18.17 -19.28 17.16
CA VAL A 190 17.39 -18.23 16.47
C VAL A 190 17.36 -18.44 14.94
N PHE A 191 18.44 -19.03 14.39
CA PHE A 191 18.54 -19.26 12.95
C PHE A 191 18.02 -20.62 12.52
N ASN A 192 18.13 -21.62 13.39
CA ASN A 192 17.90 -23.03 13.06
C ASN A 192 16.45 -23.48 13.31
N LEU A 193 15.74 -22.84 14.22
CA LEU A 193 14.36 -23.23 14.57
C LEU A 193 13.31 -22.38 13.83
N PRO A 194 12.14 -22.95 13.49
CA PRO A 194 11.04 -22.21 12.91
C PRO A 194 10.44 -21.25 13.95
N LEU A 195 10.53 -19.95 13.69
CA LEU A 195 10.01 -18.90 14.58
C LEU A 195 8.58 -18.47 14.22
N ALA A 196 8.04 -18.93 13.10
CA ALA A 196 6.70 -18.59 12.63
C ALA A 196 5.89 -19.85 12.36
N PRO A 197 4.55 -19.78 12.47
CA PRO A 197 3.70 -20.88 12.05
C PRO A 197 3.95 -21.24 10.59
N ALA A 198 3.97 -22.54 10.29
CA ALA A 198 4.12 -23.01 8.93
C ALA A 198 2.93 -22.53 8.06
N ALA A 199 3.24 -21.87 6.95
CA ALA A 199 2.23 -21.42 5.99
C ALA A 199 1.97 -22.47 4.89
N TRP A 200 2.12 -23.75 5.20
CA TRP A 200 2.02 -24.85 4.25
C TRP A 200 0.59 -25.04 3.75
N GLY A 201 0.42 -25.13 2.45
CA GLY A 201 -0.75 -25.72 1.82
C GLY A 201 -2.03 -24.89 1.71
N LYS A 202 -2.05 -23.65 2.16
CA LYS A 202 -3.19 -22.75 1.91
C LYS A 202 -2.92 -21.85 0.70
N SER A 203 -2.58 -22.44 -0.44
CA SER A 203 -2.68 -21.73 -1.72
C SER A 203 -4.16 -21.63 -2.08
N ASN A 204 -4.85 -20.64 -1.51
CA ASN A 204 -6.13 -20.26 -2.05
C ASN A 204 -5.90 -19.87 -3.52
N VAL A 205 -6.64 -20.51 -4.43
CA VAL A 205 -6.65 -20.10 -5.83
C VAL A 205 -6.85 -18.58 -5.86
N PRO A 206 -5.94 -17.81 -6.47
CA PRO A 206 -6.04 -16.37 -6.43
C PRO A 206 -7.35 -15.92 -7.05
N ALA A 207 -8.17 -15.20 -6.31
CA ALA A 207 -9.43 -14.69 -6.82
C ALA A 207 -9.18 -13.68 -7.95
N ILE A 208 -9.84 -13.90 -9.06
CA ILE A 208 -9.94 -12.99 -10.21
C ILE A 208 -11.34 -12.38 -10.21
N LEU A 209 -11.50 -11.28 -10.92
CA LEU A 209 -12.83 -10.68 -11.15
C LEU A 209 -13.71 -11.61 -11.98
N SER A 210 -14.98 -11.68 -11.67
CA SER A 210 -15.98 -12.25 -12.58
C SER A 210 -16.15 -11.35 -13.80
N PRO A 211 -16.66 -11.85 -14.93
CA PRO A 211 -16.92 -11.02 -16.11
C PRO A 211 -17.83 -9.82 -15.82
N ASP A 212 -18.83 -9.99 -14.95
CA ASP A 212 -19.73 -8.90 -14.53
C ASP A 212 -19.01 -7.85 -13.68
N GLU A 213 -18.22 -8.26 -12.69
CA GLU A 213 -17.43 -7.34 -11.87
C GLU A 213 -16.44 -6.53 -12.71
N GLU A 214 -15.78 -7.20 -13.66
CA GLU A 214 -14.89 -6.52 -14.59
C GLU A 214 -15.62 -5.50 -15.45
N MET A 215 -16.78 -5.86 -16.00
CA MET A 215 -17.58 -4.96 -16.83
C MET A 215 -18.05 -3.75 -16.02
N ARG A 216 -18.46 -3.93 -14.76
CA ARG A 216 -18.82 -2.81 -13.87
C ARG A 216 -17.63 -1.88 -13.63
N LEU A 217 -16.45 -2.39 -13.34
CA LEU A 217 -15.25 -1.58 -13.16
C LEU A 217 -14.83 -0.83 -14.43
N ARG A 218 -14.89 -1.47 -15.60
CA ARG A 218 -14.62 -0.83 -16.91
C ARG A 218 -15.57 0.34 -17.21
N ASN A 219 -16.77 0.27 -16.68
CA ASN A 219 -17.82 1.25 -16.92
C ASN A 219 -17.99 2.27 -15.77
N HIS A 220 -17.22 2.13 -14.69
CA HIS A 220 -17.42 2.96 -13.50
C HIS A 220 -17.16 4.45 -13.74
N TYR A 221 -16.04 4.78 -14.39
CA TYR A 221 -15.65 6.16 -14.66
C TYR A 221 -16.08 6.59 -16.07
N LYS A 222 -17.39 6.73 -16.31
CA LYS A 222 -17.95 7.17 -17.62
C LYS A 222 -18.12 8.69 -17.75
N GLY A 223 -17.75 9.48 -16.75
CA GLY A 223 -17.83 10.93 -16.80
C GLY A 223 -16.96 11.52 -17.91
N THR A 224 -17.38 12.69 -18.41
CA THR A 224 -16.67 13.42 -19.46
C THR A 224 -15.60 14.36 -18.92
N ASP A 225 -15.54 14.56 -17.61
CA ASP A 225 -14.55 15.41 -16.95
C ASP A 225 -13.15 14.75 -16.93
N GLY A 226 -12.11 15.58 -16.83
CA GLY A 226 -10.73 15.12 -16.88
C GLY A 226 -10.34 14.13 -15.78
N ILE A 227 -10.97 14.20 -14.60
CA ILE A 227 -10.71 13.27 -13.49
C ILE A 227 -11.29 11.89 -13.83
N SER A 228 -12.53 11.86 -14.34
CA SER A 228 -13.18 10.61 -14.74
C SER A 228 -12.43 9.95 -15.91
N ARG A 229 -12.02 10.72 -16.92
CA ARG A 229 -11.22 10.22 -18.04
C ARG A 229 -9.90 9.62 -17.56
N ARG A 230 -9.15 10.34 -16.74
CA ARG A 230 -7.92 9.86 -16.11
C ARG A 230 -8.12 8.55 -15.35
N ASN A 231 -9.11 8.52 -14.46
CA ASN A 231 -9.39 7.38 -13.59
C ASN A 231 -9.84 6.15 -14.39
N ASN A 232 -10.60 6.36 -15.47
CA ASN A 232 -10.99 5.28 -16.40
C ASN A 232 -9.76 4.66 -17.04
N ILE A 233 -8.85 5.46 -17.58
CA ILE A 233 -7.62 4.96 -18.21
C ILE A 233 -6.77 4.18 -17.20
N ILE A 234 -6.66 4.63 -15.95
CA ILE A 234 -5.95 3.92 -14.88
C ILE A 234 -6.54 2.51 -14.68
N ILE A 235 -7.87 2.38 -14.63
CA ILE A 235 -8.53 1.07 -14.49
C ILE A 235 -8.23 0.19 -15.72
N LEU A 236 -8.33 0.74 -16.93
CA LEU A 236 -8.09 -0.01 -18.17
C LEU A 236 -6.63 -0.47 -18.31
N LEU A 237 -5.66 0.38 -17.96
CA LEU A 237 -4.24 -0.01 -17.95
C LEU A 237 -3.98 -1.19 -17.01
N MET A 238 -4.69 -1.26 -15.87
CA MET A 238 -4.57 -2.40 -14.95
C MET A 238 -5.29 -3.65 -15.45
N LEU A 239 -6.46 -3.50 -16.08
CA LEU A 239 -7.27 -4.63 -16.56
C LEU A 239 -6.76 -5.23 -17.87
N ASP A 240 -6.21 -4.40 -18.77
CA ASP A 240 -5.79 -4.85 -20.09
C ASP A 240 -4.30 -5.19 -20.14
N LEU A 241 -3.46 -4.36 -19.50
CA LEU A 241 -2.01 -4.52 -19.52
C LEU A 241 -1.43 -5.05 -18.21
N GLY A 242 -2.25 -5.17 -17.16
CA GLY A 242 -1.83 -5.68 -15.87
C GLY A 242 -0.81 -4.81 -15.13
N LEU A 243 -0.77 -3.49 -15.37
CA LEU A 243 0.20 -2.60 -14.75
C LEU A 243 0.06 -2.54 -13.24
N ARG A 244 1.20 -2.38 -12.55
CA ARG A 244 1.24 -2.12 -11.11
C ARG A 244 0.96 -0.64 -10.82
N CYS A 245 0.44 -0.32 -9.61
CA CYS A 245 0.25 1.08 -9.20
C CYS A 245 1.52 1.93 -9.31
N ALA A 246 2.68 1.34 -9.00
CA ALA A 246 3.95 2.05 -9.10
C ALA A 246 4.35 2.32 -10.56
N GLU A 247 4.06 1.40 -11.46
CA GLU A 247 4.29 1.58 -12.90
C GLU A 247 3.41 2.71 -13.43
N ILE A 248 2.11 2.70 -13.10
CA ILE A 248 1.17 3.75 -13.51
C ILE A 248 1.56 5.12 -12.94
N SER A 249 1.97 5.18 -11.66
CA SER A 249 2.36 6.45 -11.04
C SER A 249 3.62 7.05 -11.67
N ASN A 250 4.48 6.22 -12.25
CA ASN A 250 5.74 6.63 -12.86
C ASN A 250 5.67 6.75 -14.40
N LEU A 251 4.51 6.53 -15.02
CA LEU A 251 4.36 6.71 -16.46
C LEU A 251 4.55 8.16 -16.87
N HIS A 252 5.35 8.36 -17.89
CA HIS A 252 5.54 9.62 -18.57
C HIS A 252 4.85 9.64 -19.93
N MET A 253 4.64 10.80 -20.49
CA MET A 253 4.07 10.94 -21.83
C MET A 253 4.98 10.32 -22.91
N ASP A 254 6.30 10.42 -22.72
CA ASP A 254 7.31 9.87 -23.63
C ASP A 254 7.37 8.33 -23.62
N ASP A 255 6.75 7.68 -22.64
CA ASP A 255 6.68 6.21 -22.59
C ASP A 255 5.67 5.64 -23.61
N ILE A 256 4.83 6.49 -24.20
CA ILE A 256 3.85 6.11 -25.24
C ILE A 256 4.47 6.30 -26.60
N HIS A 257 4.74 5.20 -27.29
CA HIS A 257 5.27 5.21 -28.65
C HIS A 257 4.11 5.10 -29.65
N TRP A 258 3.50 6.21 -29.98
CA TRP A 258 2.31 6.30 -30.84
C TRP A 258 2.47 5.60 -32.18
N ASN A 259 3.61 5.80 -32.86
CA ASN A 259 3.88 5.21 -34.16
C ASN A 259 3.98 3.68 -34.13
N LYS A 260 4.28 3.10 -32.95
CA LYS A 260 4.41 1.65 -32.79
C LYS A 260 3.20 1.05 -32.05
N GLY A 261 2.33 1.88 -31.49
CA GLY A 261 1.21 1.43 -30.67
C GLY A 261 1.65 0.67 -29.40
N VAL A 262 2.76 1.07 -28.78
CA VAL A 262 3.30 0.40 -27.59
C VAL A 262 3.58 1.35 -26.45
N LEU A 263 3.46 0.84 -25.23
CA LEU A 263 3.82 1.49 -23.97
C LEU A 263 5.12 0.87 -23.46
N SER A 264 6.15 1.68 -23.25
CA SER A 264 7.43 1.25 -22.67
C SER A 264 7.43 1.40 -21.15
N LEU A 265 7.88 0.38 -20.45
CA LEU A 265 8.00 0.34 -18.99
C LEU A 265 9.44 -0.03 -18.65
N GLY A 266 10.23 0.90 -18.14
CA GLY A 266 11.66 0.66 -17.89
C GLY A 266 12.29 1.53 -16.80
N ARG A 267 11.56 2.49 -16.25
CA ARG A 267 12.14 3.50 -15.34
C ARG A 267 12.24 3.07 -13.87
N THR A 268 12.03 1.80 -13.53
CA THR A 268 12.17 1.30 -12.16
C THR A 268 13.45 0.48 -11.98
N LYS A 269 14.20 0.78 -10.94
CA LYS A 269 15.57 0.37 -10.64
C LYS A 269 15.88 -1.16 -10.69
N ASN A 270 14.85 -2.01 -10.78
CA ASN A 270 14.97 -3.48 -10.76
C ASN A 270 14.01 -4.17 -11.74
N GLN A 271 13.54 -3.51 -12.80
CA GLN A 271 12.65 -4.14 -13.77
C GLN A 271 13.28 -4.11 -15.16
N HIS A 272 13.26 -5.26 -15.82
CA HIS A 272 13.63 -5.37 -17.24
C HIS A 272 12.69 -4.46 -18.04
N ASP A 273 13.26 -3.70 -18.96
CA ASP A 273 12.53 -2.91 -19.92
C ASP A 273 11.58 -3.82 -20.69
N ARG A 274 10.31 -3.49 -20.69
CA ARG A 274 9.31 -4.22 -21.44
C ARG A 274 8.38 -3.28 -22.20
N GLN A 275 7.95 -3.73 -23.35
CA GLN A 275 7.00 -3.03 -24.20
C GLN A 275 5.68 -3.79 -24.21
N LEU A 276 4.59 -3.07 -24.01
CA LEU A 276 3.23 -3.62 -23.99
C LEU A 276 2.42 -3.01 -25.13
N PRO A 277 1.74 -3.82 -25.95
CA PRO A 277 0.90 -3.31 -27.04
C PRO A 277 -0.31 -2.59 -26.47
N ILE A 278 -0.62 -1.43 -27.01
CA ILE A 278 -1.80 -0.63 -26.67
C ILE A 278 -2.88 -0.95 -27.71
N SER A 279 -4.08 -1.36 -27.23
CA SER A 279 -5.23 -1.52 -28.13
C SER A 279 -5.66 -0.18 -28.72
N CYS A 280 -6.24 -0.19 -29.91
CA CYS A 280 -6.72 1.03 -30.55
C CYS A 280 -7.67 1.83 -29.65
N GLY A 281 -8.63 1.16 -28.97
CA GLY A 281 -9.56 1.82 -28.07
C GLY A 281 -8.87 2.48 -26.87
N LEU A 282 -7.88 1.85 -26.26
CA LEU A 282 -7.10 2.44 -25.17
C LEU A 282 -6.23 3.59 -25.68
N GLY A 283 -5.66 3.47 -26.87
CA GLY A 283 -4.90 4.54 -27.54
C GLY A 283 -5.72 5.80 -27.73
N MET A 284 -6.93 5.68 -28.27
CA MET A 284 -7.86 6.81 -28.46
C MET A 284 -8.22 7.49 -27.13
N LEU A 285 -8.43 6.73 -26.06
CA LEU A 285 -8.72 7.28 -24.72
C LEU A 285 -7.51 8.02 -24.14
N LEU A 286 -6.29 7.49 -24.35
CA LEU A 286 -5.05 8.14 -23.94
C LEU A 286 -4.84 9.46 -24.69
N GLU A 287 -5.04 9.45 -26.03
CA GLU A 287 -4.95 10.65 -26.87
C GLU A 287 -5.95 11.71 -26.42
N ASP A 288 -7.23 11.36 -26.28
CA ASP A 288 -8.27 12.26 -25.82
C ASP A 288 -7.92 12.87 -24.44
N TYR A 289 -7.45 12.05 -23.51
CA TYR A 289 -7.05 12.53 -22.19
C TYR A 289 -5.87 13.51 -22.28
N ILE A 290 -4.85 13.19 -23.03
CA ILE A 290 -3.63 14.03 -23.14
C ILE A 290 -3.95 15.36 -23.81
N MET A 291 -4.70 15.32 -24.90
CA MET A 291 -4.97 16.50 -25.72
C MET A 291 -6.03 17.43 -25.12
N ASN A 292 -7.06 16.86 -24.48
CA ASN A 292 -8.24 17.62 -24.09
C ASN A 292 -8.46 17.75 -22.59
N HIS A 293 -7.88 16.86 -21.77
CA HIS A 293 -8.26 16.74 -20.37
C HIS A 293 -7.09 16.78 -19.38
N ARG A 294 -5.87 16.44 -19.82
CA ARG A 294 -4.70 16.51 -18.95
C ARG A 294 -4.36 17.96 -18.66
N PRO A 295 -4.20 18.34 -17.38
CA PRO A 295 -3.78 19.69 -17.05
C PRO A 295 -2.40 20.03 -17.63
N SER A 296 -2.24 21.27 -18.10
CA SER A 296 -0.92 21.76 -18.52
C SER A 296 -0.01 21.88 -17.30
N ALA A 297 1.09 21.19 -17.31
CA ALA A 297 2.10 21.21 -16.25
C ALA A 297 3.48 20.93 -16.86
N THR A 298 4.51 21.45 -16.20
CA THR A 298 5.91 21.17 -16.54
C THR A 298 6.34 19.72 -16.20
N ASP A 299 5.55 19.05 -15.35
CA ASP A 299 5.74 17.66 -14.97
C ASP A 299 5.37 16.75 -16.15
N GLY A 300 6.33 15.96 -16.63
CA GLY A 300 6.17 15.03 -17.74
C GLY A 300 5.39 13.75 -17.43
N HIS A 301 4.97 13.52 -16.17
CA HIS A 301 4.16 12.35 -15.82
C HIS A 301 2.82 12.36 -16.53
N LEU A 302 2.38 11.19 -16.97
CA LEU A 302 1.11 11.03 -17.68
C LEU A 302 -0.09 11.41 -16.80
N PHE A 303 -0.11 10.95 -15.55
CA PHE A 303 -1.22 11.18 -14.62
C PHE A 303 -0.87 12.18 -13.55
N LEU A 304 -1.64 13.26 -13.51
CA LEU A 304 -1.46 14.34 -12.56
C LEU A 304 -2.64 14.40 -11.58
N ARG A 305 -2.36 14.93 -10.39
CA ARG A 305 -3.38 15.32 -9.41
C ARG A 305 -3.31 16.83 -9.20
N SER A 306 -4.46 17.46 -8.95
CA SER A 306 -4.46 18.82 -8.42
C SER A 306 -3.87 18.81 -7.01
N ALA A 307 -2.89 19.68 -6.77
CA ALA A 307 -2.42 20.01 -5.44
C ALA A 307 -3.15 21.27 -4.93
N VAL A 308 -2.98 21.56 -3.66
CA VAL A 308 -3.38 22.82 -3.07
C VAL A 308 -2.69 23.96 -3.86
N ASN A 309 -3.39 25.04 -4.16
CA ASN A 309 -2.91 26.19 -4.95
C ASN A 309 -2.76 25.98 -6.46
N ASN A 310 -3.59 25.14 -7.08
CA ASN A 310 -3.58 24.87 -8.53
C ASN A 310 -2.25 24.35 -9.10
N GLN A 311 -1.34 23.88 -8.28
CA GLN A 311 -0.17 23.18 -8.76
C GLN A 311 -0.52 21.71 -9.05
N TYR A 312 -0.22 21.27 -10.26
CA TYR A 312 -0.41 19.88 -10.66
C TYR A 312 0.89 19.11 -10.41
N THR A 313 0.78 18.00 -9.72
CA THR A 313 1.91 17.12 -9.41
C THR A 313 1.60 15.69 -9.83
N ALA A 314 2.63 14.88 -10.06
CA ALA A 314 2.47 13.45 -10.37
C ALA A 314 1.56 12.75 -9.35
N MET A 315 0.72 11.85 -9.82
CA MET A 315 -0.08 11.00 -8.94
C MET A 315 0.83 10.03 -8.18
N SER A 316 0.74 10.04 -6.86
CA SER A 316 1.44 9.07 -6.04
C SER A 316 0.86 7.66 -6.24
N ARG A 317 1.67 6.63 -5.97
CA ARG A 317 1.21 5.22 -5.94
C ARG A 317 -0.06 5.02 -5.09
N GLU A 318 -0.17 5.75 -3.97
CA GLU A 318 -1.35 5.66 -3.09
C GLU A 318 -2.57 6.35 -3.70
N SER A 319 -2.37 7.45 -4.45
CA SER A 319 -3.46 8.08 -5.21
C SER A 319 -4.02 7.14 -6.28
N VAL A 320 -3.16 6.46 -7.03
CA VAL A 320 -3.56 5.45 -8.01
C VAL A 320 -4.33 4.29 -7.34
N ARG A 321 -3.83 3.81 -6.20
CA ARG A 321 -4.53 2.77 -5.41
C ARG A 321 -5.90 3.22 -4.95
N SER A 322 -6.03 4.49 -4.57
CA SER A 322 -7.31 5.06 -4.10
C SER A 322 -8.37 5.11 -5.21
N VAL A 323 -7.97 5.37 -6.47
CA VAL A 323 -8.89 5.30 -7.63
C VAL A 323 -9.53 3.91 -7.72
N VAL A 324 -8.71 2.87 -7.65
CA VAL A 324 -9.19 1.48 -7.72
C VAL A 324 -10.06 1.13 -6.53
N ARG A 325 -9.61 1.45 -5.30
CA ARG A 325 -10.38 1.17 -4.09
C ARG A 325 -11.75 1.82 -4.11
N TRP A 326 -11.83 3.08 -4.53
CA TRP A 326 -13.08 3.81 -4.66
C TRP A 326 -14.04 3.17 -5.67
N ALA A 327 -13.52 2.73 -6.84
CA ALA A 327 -14.32 2.01 -7.82
C ALA A 327 -14.90 0.70 -7.26
N PHE A 328 -14.08 -0.10 -6.56
CA PHE A 328 -14.56 -1.33 -5.90
C PHE A 328 -15.66 -1.07 -4.87
N GLU A 329 -15.52 -0.01 -4.07
CA GLU A 329 -16.50 0.37 -3.05
C GLU A 329 -17.82 0.81 -3.68
N LYS A 330 -17.76 1.63 -4.72
CA LYS A 330 -18.95 2.15 -5.42
C LYS A 330 -19.68 1.07 -6.20
N GLU A 331 -18.98 0.16 -6.83
CA GLU A 331 -19.57 -0.98 -7.54
C GLU A 331 -19.97 -2.13 -6.60
N SER A 332 -19.87 -1.93 -5.27
CA SER A 332 -20.23 -2.92 -4.27
C SER A 332 -19.54 -4.29 -4.47
N ILE A 333 -18.34 -4.29 -5.06
CA ILE A 333 -17.54 -5.50 -5.22
C ILE A 333 -16.89 -5.83 -3.88
N GLN A 334 -17.35 -6.92 -3.26
CA GLN A 334 -16.92 -7.36 -1.93
C GLN A 334 -15.93 -8.53 -2.06
N GLY A 335 -14.98 -8.59 -1.11
CA GLY A 335 -14.05 -9.70 -1.01
C GLY A 335 -12.74 -9.30 -0.32
N TRP A 336 -12.09 -10.26 0.35
CA TRP A 336 -10.78 -10.08 0.98
C TRP A 336 -9.67 -9.79 -0.04
N TRP A 337 -9.91 -10.09 -1.30
CA TRP A 337 -9.00 -9.99 -2.44
C TRP A 337 -9.16 -8.69 -3.23
N LYS A 338 -10.14 -7.84 -2.91
CA LYS A 338 -10.42 -6.59 -3.62
C LYS A 338 -9.21 -5.65 -3.65
N GLY A 339 -9.03 -4.97 -4.79
CA GLY A 339 -7.97 -3.99 -4.98
C GLY A 339 -7.11 -4.22 -6.23
N THR A 340 -6.04 -3.46 -6.34
CA THR A 340 -5.21 -3.39 -7.56
C THR A 340 -4.61 -4.73 -8.01
N HIS A 341 -4.31 -5.62 -7.06
CA HIS A 341 -3.81 -6.95 -7.40
C HIS A 341 -4.87 -7.87 -8.01
N ALA A 342 -6.16 -7.64 -7.74
CA ALA A 342 -7.24 -8.37 -8.39
C ALA A 342 -7.32 -8.03 -9.88
N LEU A 343 -7.23 -6.74 -10.25
CA LEU A 343 -7.21 -6.32 -11.65
C LEU A 343 -6.04 -6.96 -12.40
N ARG A 344 -4.84 -6.90 -11.82
CA ARG A 344 -3.65 -7.49 -12.42
C ARG A 344 -3.74 -9.01 -12.56
N ARG A 345 -4.36 -9.72 -11.60
CA ARG A 345 -4.61 -11.16 -11.69
C ARG A 345 -5.59 -11.51 -12.81
N THR A 346 -6.63 -10.69 -12.94
CA THR A 346 -7.60 -10.82 -14.05
C THR A 346 -6.92 -10.62 -15.39
N ALA A 347 -6.07 -9.59 -15.54
CA ALA A 347 -5.26 -9.38 -16.74
C ALA A 347 -4.34 -10.57 -17.02
N ALA A 348 -3.62 -11.05 -16.00
CA ALA A 348 -2.72 -12.21 -16.12
C ALA A 348 -3.45 -13.47 -16.60
N SER A 349 -4.62 -13.76 -16.03
CA SER A 349 -5.44 -14.90 -16.41
C SER A 349 -5.93 -14.78 -17.86
N LYS A 350 -6.32 -13.57 -18.29
CA LYS A 350 -6.73 -13.34 -19.68
C LYS A 350 -5.58 -13.52 -20.66
N ILE A 351 -4.42 -12.91 -20.39
CA ILE A 351 -3.24 -13.05 -21.24
C ILE A 351 -2.85 -14.53 -21.37
N TYR A 352 -2.91 -15.29 -20.29
CA TYR A 352 -2.63 -16.71 -20.32
C TYR A 352 -3.66 -17.49 -21.16
N ASN A 353 -4.96 -17.24 -20.95
CA ASN A 353 -6.05 -17.94 -21.60
C ASN A 353 -6.18 -17.63 -23.11
N THR A 354 -5.52 -16.59 -23.61
CA THR A 354 -5.42 -16.33 -25.06
C THR A 354 -4.37 -17.17 -25.77
N GLY A 355 -3.86 -18.22 -25.14
CA GLY A 355 -2.89 -19.16 -25.71
C GLY A 355 -1.43 -18.74 -25.52
N ASN A 356 -1.18 -17.64 -24.80
CA ASN A 356 0.17 -17.24 -24.41
C ASN A 356 0.70 -18.16 -23.32
N GLY A 357 1.84 -18.78 -23.54
CA GLY A 357 2.46 -19.65 -22.54
C GLY A 357 2.80 -18.89 -21.24
N LEU A 358 3.03 -19.65 -20.15
CA LEU A 358 3.37 -19.12 -18.83
C LEU A 358 4.54 -18.12 -18.85
N LYS A 359 5.58 -18.43 -19.63
CA LYS A 359 6.76 -17.57 -19.75
C LYS A 359 6.40 -16.22 -20.37
N MET A 360 5.68 -16.22 -21.49
CA MET A 360 5.26 -14.97 -22.15
C MET A 360 4.35 -14.12 -21.25
N THR A 361 3.45 -14.77 -20.51
CA THR A 361 2.62 -14.07 -19.51
C THR A 361 3.47 -13.46 -18.39
N ALA A 362 4.50 -14.17 -17.91
CA ALA A 362 5.44 -13.65 -16.92
C ALA A 362 6.22 -12.44 -17.44
N ASP A 363 6.73 -12.53 -18.65
CA ASP A 363 7.51 -11.47 -19.31
C ASP A 363 6.65 -10.21 -19.53
N LEU A 364 5.44 -10.35 -20.06
CA LEU A 364 4.48 -9.24 -20.25
C LEU A 364 4.11 -8.56 -18.93
N LEU A 365 3.99 -9.35 -17.85
CA LEU A 365 3.70 -8.80 -16.53
C LEU A 365 4.95 -8.30 -15.80
N GLY A 366 6.17 -8.61 -16.26
CA GLY A 366 7.42 -8.27 -15.59
C GLY A 366 7.54 -8.98 -14.25
N HIS A 367 7.42 -10.30 -14.25
CA HIS A 367 7.67 -11.16 -13.10
C HIS A 367 9.09 -11.68 -13.16
N GLU A 368 9.90 -11.44 -12.12
CA GLU A 368 11.27 -11.98 -12.02
C GLU A 368 11.28 -13.50 -11.83
N SER A 369 10.21 -14.07 -11.30
CA SER A 369 10.05 -15.50 -11.07
C SER A 369 8.77 -16.03 -11.70
N LEU A 370 8.88 -17.16 -12.40
CA LEU A 370 7.73 -17.92 -12.92
C LEU A 370 6.76 -18.34 -11.82
N ASP A 371 7.26 -18.58 -10.59
CA ASP A 371 6.42 -18.92 -9.44
C ASP A 371 5.45 -17.80 -9.08
N SER A 372 5.85 -16.55 -9.32
CA SER A 372 4.95 -15.39 -9.18
C SER A 372 3.81 -15.42 -10.17
N THR A 373 4.02 -16.05 -11.34
CA THR A 373 3.00 -16.17 -12.39
C THR A 373 2.12 -17.38 -12.20
N LYS A 374 2.65 -18.50 -11.71
CA LYS A 374 1.88 -19.72 -11.41
C LYS A 374 0.70 -19.45 -10.49
N GLN A 375 0.85 -18.56 -9.51
CA GLN A 375 -0.24 -18.20 -8.60
C GLN A 375 -1.41 -17.46 -9.27
N TYR A 376 -1.21 -16.92 -10.49
CA TYR A 376 -2.26 -16.21 -11.23
C TYR A 376 -2.99 -17.11 -12.24
N ILE A 377 -2.50 -18.32 -12.46
CA ILE A 377 -3.14 -19.27 -13.34
C ILE A 377 -4.20 -20.01 -12.53
N LYS A 378 -5.44 -19.74 -12.86
CA LYS A 378 -6.55 -20.58 -12.41
C LYS A 378 -6.44 -21.90 -13.14
N VAL A 379 -6.47 -23.00 -12.42
CA VAL A 379 -6.61 -24.32 -13.06
C VAL A 379 -7.89 -24.24 -13.90
N ASP A 380 -7.74 -24.29 -15.20
CA ASP A 380 -8.88 -24.39 -16.12
C ASP A 380 -9.38 -25.82 -16.07
N PHE A 381 -10.47 -26.03 -15.33
CA PHE A 381 -11.10 -27.35 -15.22
C PHE A 381 -11.52 -27.90 -16.58
N ARG A 382 -11.77 -27.05 -17.59
CA ARG A 382 -12.07 -27.51 -18.96
C ARG A 382 -10.86 -28.15 -19.60
N GLN A 383 -9.70 -27.48 -19.54
CA GLN A 383 -8.45 -28.07 -20.05
C GLN A 383 -8.05 -29.30 -19.25
N LEU A 384 -8.32 -29.32 -17.96
CA LEU A 384 -8.06 -30.50 -17.12
C LEU A 384 -8.99 -31.68 -17.49
N SER A 385 -10.26 -31.41 -17.81
CA SER A 385 -11.20 -32.45 -18.24
C SER A 385 -10.88 -33.01 -19.63
N GLU A 386 -10.23 -32.24 -20.51
CA GLU A 386 -9.74 -32.71 -21.82
C GLU A 386 -8.56 -33.67 -21.70
N VAL A 387 -7.77 -33.57 -20.62
CA VAL A 387 -6.58 -34.40 -20.36
C VAL A 387 -6.88 -35.53 -19.37
N ALA A 388 -7.90 -35.37 -18.58
CA ALA A 388 -8.29 -36.43 -17.64
C ALA A 388 -8.95 -37.58 -18.37
N PRO A 389 -8.52 -38.83 -18.15
CA PRO A 389 -9.24 -39.99 -18.69
C PRO A 389 -10.67 -40.01 -18.10
N THR A 390 -11.64 -40.44 -18.91
CA THR A 390 -13.03 -40.61 -18.45
C THR A 390 -13.07 -41.51 -17.21
N TRP A 391 -13.79 -41.05 -16.19
CA TRP A 391 -13.92 -41.79 -14.94
C TRP A 391 -14.52 -43.19 -15.23
N PRO A 392 -13.89 -44.31 -14.81
CA PRO A 392 -14.45 -45.63 -15.03
C PRO A 392 -15.78 -45.73 -14.31
N GLY A 393 -16.89 -45.78 -15.05
CA GLY A 393 -18.24 -45.86 -14.52
C GLY A 393 -19.04 -44.57 -14.50
N GLY A 394 -18.52 -43.49 -15.07
CA GLY A 394 -19.29 -42.25 -15.34
C GLY A 394 -20.15 -42.45 -16.59
N ASP A 395 -21.43 -42.13 -16.46
CA ASP A 395 -22.37 -42.12 -17.59
C ASP A 395 -21.94 -40.98 -18.56
N PRO A 396 -21.86 -41.24 -19.89
CA PRO A 396 -21.43 -40.21 -20.83
C PRO A 396 -22.44 -39.08 -21.05
N ASP A 397 -23.61 -39.13 -20.40
CA ASP A 397 -24.72 -38.16 -20.60
C ASP A 397 -25.16 -37.41 -19.31
N GLU A 398 -24.36 -37.36 -18.22
CA GLU A 398 -24.60 -36.49 -17.06
C GLU A 398 -23.64 -35.29 -16.98
#